data_eedeccca17c1c8fe2dfec06727c672d5
#
_entry.id   eedeccca17c1c8fe2dfec06727c672d5
#
_cell.length_a   1.000
_cell.length_b   1.000
_cell.length_c   1.000
_cell.angle_alpha   90.00
_cell.angle_beta   90.00
_cell.angle_gamma   90.00
#
_symmetry.space_group_name_H-M   'P 1'
#
loop_
_entity.id
_entity.type
_entity.pdbx_description
1 polymer ?
#
loop_
_entity_poly.entity_id
_entity_poly.type
_entity_poly.pdbx_seq_one_letter_code
_entity_poly.pdbx_strand_id
1 'polypeptide(L)'
;MNQITKISQITSGDVAEYLRLPEVTADDINTLNNLIGISKAFISNYTGRTLEELDNYQDFVIVSLVLCQDMWDNRTLYVDSSNLNNVIETILGMHSVNLLPQETS
;
A
#
# COMPACT_ATOMS: atom_id res chain seq x y z
N MET A 1 -3.29 16.91 -1.52
CA MET A 1 -2.67 15.87 -2.34
C MET A 1 -3.15 16.00 -3.77
N ASN A 2 -2.25 15.86 -4.71
CA ASN A 2 -2.64 15.86 -6.11
C ASN A 2 -3.50 14.65 -6.41
N GLN A 3 -4.18 14.72 -7.55
CA GLN A 3 -5.02 13.59 -7.93
C GLN A 3 -4.15 12.44 -8.39
N ILE A 4 -3.93 11.49 -7.50
CA ILE A 4 -3.17 10.29 -7.80
C ILE A 4 -4.18 9.18 -8.05
N THR A 5 -4.12 8.61 -9.25
CA THR A 5 -5.05 7.56 -9.64
C THR A 5 -4.37 6.20 -9.76
N LYS A 6 -3.03 6.19 -9.71
CA LYS A 6 -2.28 4.95 -9.86
C LYS A 6 -1.30 4.82 -8.70
N ILE A 7 -1.19 3.61 -8.18
CA ILE A 7 -0.29 3.36 -7.07
C ILE A 7 1.17 3.67 -7.44
N SER A 8 1.52 3.50 -8.72
CA SER A 8 2.89 3.78 -9.18
C SER A 8 3.23 5.27 -9.13
N GLN A 9 2.23 6.14 -9.00
CA GLN A 9 2.45 7.59 -8.96
C GLN A 9 2.73 8.10 -7.55
N ILE A 10 2.59 7.26 -6.52
CA ILE A 10 2.77 7.69 -5.14
C ILE A 10 4.25 7.97 -4.89
N THR A 11 4.54 9.15 -4.35
CA THR A 11 5.89 9.56 -4.00
C THR A 11 6.02 9.72 -2.49
N SER A 12 7.27 9.82 -2.01
CA SER A 12 7.49 10.08 -0.59
C SER A 12 6.83 11.37 -0.15
N GLY A 13 6.79 12.38 -1.04
CA GLY A 13 6.11 13.65 -0.73
C GLY A 13 4.62 13.46 -0.51
N ASP A 14 4.00 12.59 -1.31
CA ASP A 14 2.57 12.31 -1.15
C ASP A 14 2.29 11.63 0.19
N VAL A 15 3.13 10.68 0.57
CA VAL A 15 2.95 9.99 1.86
C VAL A 15 3.20 10.96 3.00
N ALA A 16 4.23 11.79 2.91
CA ALA A 16 4.53 12.79 3.94
C ALA A 16 3.34 13.73 4.13
N GLU A 17 2.72 14.16 3.03
CA GLU A 17 1.53 15.02 3.09
C GLU A 17 0.37 14.29 3.74
N TYR A 18 0.16 13.03 3.37
CA TYR A 18 -0.92 12.23 3.95
C TYR A 18 -0.72 12.05 5.46
N LEU A 19 0.53 11.85 5.88
CA LEU A 19 0.87 11.68 7.30
C LEU A 19 0.92 13.02 8.04
N ARG A 20 0.85 14.13 7.31
CA ARG A 20 0.89 15.48 7.88
C ARG A 20 2.19 15.74 8.64
N LEU A 21 3.30 15.31 8.06
CA LEU A 21 4.60 15.52 8.68
C LEU A 21 5.01 16.99 8.50
N PRO A 22 5.34 17.69 9.61
CA PRO A 22 5.66 19.12 9.51
C PRO A 22 7.00 19.38 8.83
N GLU A 23 7.96 18.47 9.02
CA GLU A 23 9.26 18.56 8.39
C GLU A 23 9.68 17.16 7.96
N VAL A 24 10.34 17.09 6.82
CA VAL A 24 10.77 15.82 6.26
C VAL A 24 12.26 15.89 6.01
N THR A 25 13.02 15.05 6.70
CA THR A 25 14.46 14.97 6.53
C THR A 25 14.81 14.01 5.39
N ALA A 26 16.09 13.99 4.99
CA ALA A 26 16.54 13.04 3.98
C ALA A 26 16.32 11.59 4.45
N ASP A 27 16.54 11.33 5.75
CA ASP A 27 16.31 10.00 6.30
C ASP A 27 14.82 9.64 6.24
N ASP A 28 13.94 10.61 6.50
CA ASP A 28 12.51 10.38 6.40
C ASP A 28 12.12 10.02 4.98
N ILE A 29 12.68 10.71 3.99
CA ILE A 29 12.38 10.41 2.59
C ILE A 29 12.77 8.98 2.25
N ASN A 30 13.96 8.55 2.69
CA ASN A 30 14.40 7.19 2.45
C ASN A 30 13.46 6.18 3.10
N THR A 31 13.05 6.44 4.34
CA THR A 31 12.12 5.57 5.04
C THR A 31 10.79 5.50 4.30
N LEU A 32 10.25 6.66 3.92
CA LEU A 32 8.96 6.69 3.22
C LEU A 32 9.01 5.94 1.90
N ASN A 33 10.11 6.07 1.16
CA ASN A 33 10.26 5.32 -0.08
C ASN A 33 10.28 3.82 0.18
N ASN A 34 10.92 3.38 1.26
CA ASN A 34 10.92 1.97 1.63
C ASN A 34 9.51 1.50 1.98
N LEU A 35 8.76 2.31 2.73
CA LEU A 35 7.39 1.94 3.09
C LEU A 35 6.50 1.81 1.87
N ILE A 36 6.67 2.70 0.90
CA ILE A 36 5.91 2.63 -0.35
C ILE A 36 6.20 1.30 -1.05
N GLY A 37 7.47 0.94 -1.16
CA GLY A 37 7.86 -0.31 -1.80
C GLY A 37 7.28 -1.52 -1.08
N ILE A 38 7.33 -1.50 0.26
CA ILE A 38 6.80 -2.61 1.06
C ILE A 38 5.29 -2.72 0.87
N SER A 39 4.58 -1.58 0.86
CA SER A 39 3.13 -1.60 0.68
C SER A 39 2.75 -2.18 -0.68
N LYS A 40 3.46 -1.79 -1.73
CA LYS A 40 3.19 -2.29 -3.08
C LYS A 40 3.42 -3.80 -3.14
N ALA A 41 4.52 -4.26 -2.57
CA ALA A 41 4.83 -5.69 -2.57
C ALA A 41 3.77 -6.47 -1.81
N PHE A 42 3.32 -5.94 -0.68
CA PHE A 42 2.28 -6.60 0.10
C PHE A 42 0.98 -6.70 -0.70
N ILE A 43 0.57 -5.59 -1.33
CA ILE A 43 -0.66 -5.58 -2.12
C ILE A 43 -0.56 -6.57 -3.28
N SER A 44 0.58 -6.56 -3.98
CA SER A 44 0.81 -7.47 -5.09
C SER A 44 0.71 -8.93 -4.64
N ASN A 45 1.36 -9.26 -3.54
CA ASN A 45 1.35 -10.63 -3.03
C ASN A 45 -0.02 -11.05 -2.52
N TYR A 46 -0.71 -10.14 -1.84
CA TYR A 46 -2.03 -10.44 -1.28
C TYR A 46 -3.04 -10.69 -2.38
N THR A 47 -3.03 -9.85 -3.41
CA THR A 47 -4.03 -9.92 -4.48
C THR A 47 -3.66 -10.89 -5.59
N GLY A 48 -2.39 -11.29 -5.67
CA GLY A 48 -1.92 -12.14 -6.75
C GLY A 48 -1.76 -11.39 -8.06
N ARG A 49 -1.71 -10.06 -8.02
CA ARG A 49 -1.58 -9.23 -9.23
C ARG A 49 -0.17 -8.70 -9.35
N THR A 50 0.26 -8.49 -10.59
CA THR A 50 1.57 -7.86 -10.82
C THR A 50 1.50 -6.39 -10.43
N LEU A 51 2.68 -5.79 -10.22
CA LEU A 51 2.74 -4.37 -9.89
C LEU A 51 2.09 -3.52 -10.97
N GLU A 52 2.24 -3.91 -12.22
CA GLU A 52 1.62 -3.19 -13.34
C GLU A 52 0.10 -3.25 -13.27
N GLU A 53 -0.43 -4.42 -12.90
CA GLU A 53 -1.87 -4.58 -12.80
C GLU A 53 -2.48 -3.73 -11.70
N LEU A 54 -1.70 -3.42 -10.65
CA LEU A 54 -2.21 -2.61 -9.55
C LEU A 54 -2.60 -1.22 -10.02
N ASP A 55 -1.97 -0.71 -11.07
CA ASP A 55 -2.29 0.62 -11.60
C ASP A 55 -3.68 0.71 -12.21
N ASN A 56 -4.30 -0.43 -12.48
CA ASN A 56 -5.66 -0.45 -13.03
C ASN A 56 -6.74 -0.13 -11.99
N TYR A 57 -6.38 -0.10 -10.72
CA TYR A 57 -7.35 0.05 -9.63
C TYR A 57 -6.96 1.21 -8.73
N GLN A 58 -7.73 2.29 -8.82
CA GLN A 58 -7.46 3.49 -8.02
C GLN A 58 -7.54 3.21 -6.53
N ASP A 59 -8.34 2.22 -6.12
CA ASP A 59 -8.49 1.87 -4.72
C ASP A 59 -7.17 1.56 -4.03
N PHE A 60 -6.20 1.04 -4.77
CA PHE A 60 -4.92 0.67 -4.17
C PHE A 60 -4.09 1.87 -3.75
N VAL A 61 -4.42 3.07 -4.24
CA VAL A 61 -3.74 4.28 -3.79
C VAL A 61 -3.98 4.48 -2.30
N ILE A 62 -5.25 4.43 -1.89
CA ILE A 62 -5.57 4.64 -0.47
C ILE A 62 -5.06 3.47 0.37
N VAL A 63 -5.10 2.25 -0.16
CA VAL A 63 -4.57 1.09 0.56
C VAL A 63 -3.09 1.30 0.86
N SER A 64 -2.31 1.71 -0.15
CA SER A 64 -0.88 1.95 0.06
C SER A 64 -0.64 3.03 1.10
N LEU A 65 -1.40 4.14 1.05
CA LEU A 65 -1.24 5.23 2.00
C LEU A 65 -1.53 4.78 3.43
N VAL A 66 -2.60 4.00 3.61
CA VAL A 66 -2.97 3.51 4.94
C VAL A 66 -1.92 2.54 5.47
N LEU A 67 -1.42 1.64 4.60
CA LEU A 67 -0.38 0.71 5.03
C LEU A 67 0.91 1.44 5.40
N CYS A 68 1.27 2.48 4.64
CA CYS A 68 2.42 3.30 4.97
C CYS A 68 2.24 3.99 6.33
N GLN A 69 1.03 4.50 6.59
CA GLN A 69 0.75 5.14 7.87
C GLN A 69 0.91 4.16 9.02
N ASP A 70 0.36 2.96 8.88
CA ASP A 70 0.47 1.95 9.94
C ASP A 70 1.92 1.61 10.23
N MET A 71 2.72 1.41 9.18
CA MET A 71 4.13 1.11 9.35
C MET A 71 4.88 2.28 9.96
N TRP A 72 4.58 3.49 9.54
CA TRP A 72 5.23 4.69 10.07
C TRP A 72 4.92 4.85 11.56
N ASP A 73 3.64 4.71 11.92
CA ASP A 73 3.20 4.91 13.29
C ASP A 73 3.76 3.85 14.23
N ASN A 74 3.86 2.61 13.75
CA ASN A 74 4.33 1.49 14.56
C ASN A 74 5.83 1.28 14.46
N ARG A 75 6.51 2.07 13.63
CA ARG A 75 7.96 1.96 13.44
C ARG A 75 8.35 0.58 12.96
N THR A 76 7.59 0.03 12.03
CA THR A 76 7.86 -1.29 11.46
C THR A 76 8.16 -1.17 9.97
N LEU A 77 8.87 -2.17 9.45
CA LEU A 77 9.15 -2.26 8.02
C LEU A 77 8.47 -3.49 7.42
N TYR A 78 7.28 -3.79 7.91
CA TYR A 78 6.47 -4.88 7.38
C TYR A 78 5.00 -4.57 7.65
N VAL A 79 4.13 -5.19 6.85
CA VAL A 79 2.69 -5.05 7.04
C VAL A 79 2.23 -6.14 8.01
N ASP A 80 1.53 -5.72 9.07
CA ASP A 80 0.98 -6.66 10.03
C ASP A 80 -0.35 -7.18 9.48
N SER A 81 -0.28 -8.29 8.74
CA SER A 81 -1.45 -8.82 8.07
C SER A 81 -2.50 -9.37 9.03
N SER A 82 -2.13 -9.65 10.27
CA SER A 82 -3.09 -10.18 11.24
C SER A 82 -3.93 -9.06 11.87
N ASN A 83 -3.56 -7.80 11.67
CA ASN A 83 -4.25 -6.65 12.24
C ASN A 83 -4.68 -5.65 11.18
N LEU A 84 -4.97 -6.12 9.97
CA LEU A 84 -5.40 -5.24 8.91
C LEU A 84 -6.74 -4.60 9.24
N ASN A 85 -6.87 -3.33 8.87
CA ASN A 85 -8.14 -2.63 8.92
C ASN A 85 -9.15 -3.36 8.04
N ASN A 86 -10.39 -3.49 8.53
CA ASN A 86 -11.43 -4.23 7.80
C ASN A 86 -11.71 -3.63 6.42
N VAL A 87 -11.65 -2.31 6.30
CA VAL A 87 -11.88 -1.66 5.01
C VAL A 87 -10.77 -2.06 4.03
N ILE A 88 -9.53 -2.06 4.50
CA ILE A 88 -8.40 -2.46 3.66
C ILE A 88 -8.52 -3.92 3.24
N GLU A 89 -8.87 -4.80 4.19
CA GLU A 89 -9.08 -6.21 3.86
C GLU A 89 -10.15 -6.38 2.79
N THR A 90 -11.24 -5.63 2.92
CA THR A 90 -12.34 -5.70 1.97
C THR A 90 -11.88 -5.27 0.58
N ILE A 91 -11.16 -4.17 0.49
CA ILE A 91 -10.66 -3.68 -0.80
C ILE A 91 -9.71 -4.70 -1.42
N LEU A 92 -8.78 -5.22 -0.63
CA LEU A 92 -7.82 -6.20 -1.13
C LEU A 92 -8.53 -7.47 -1.59
N GLY A 93 -9.53 -7.91 -0.83
CA GLY A 93 -10.30 -9.10 -1.19
C GLY A 93 -11.07 -8.93 -2.49
N MET A 94 -11.64 -7.73 -2.70
CA MET A 94 -12.40 -7.46 -3.92
C MET A 94 -11.55 -7.56 -5.18
N HIS A 95 -10.26 -7.24 -5.06
CA HIS A 95 -9.38 -7.23 -6.22
C HIS A 95 -8.44 -8.43 -6.28
N SER A 96 -8.60 -9.38 -5.36
CA SER A 96 -7.72 -10.55 -5.33
C SER A 96 -8.04 -11.51 -6.47
N VAL A 97 -7.00 -12.01 -7.09
CA VAL A 97 -7.11 -13.08 -8.06
C VAL A 97 -7.05 -14.40 -7.31
N ASN A 98 -7.97 -15.30 -7.61
CA ASN A 98 -7.97 -16.60 -6.95
C ASN A 98 -6.85 -17.45 -7.54
N LEU A 99 -5.77 -17.59 -6.79
CA LEU A 99 -4.62 -18.35 -7.24
C LEU A 99 -4.69 -19.82 -6.88
N LEU A 100 -5.67 -20.20 -6.06
CA LEU A 100 -5.83 -21.61 -5.69
C LEU A 100 -6.52 -22.35 -6.82
N PRO A 101 -6.11 -23.59 -7.11
CA PRO A 101 -6.86 -24.41 -8.04
C PRO A 101 -8.28 -24.51 -7.52
N GLN A 102 -9.17 -24.26 -8.43
CA GLN A 102 -10.57 -24.38 -8.00
C GLN A 102 -10.83 -25.83 -7.82
N GLU A 103 -10.96 -26.05 -6.82
CA GLU A 103 -11.05 -27.31 -6.65
C GLU A 103 -12.26 -27.63 -6.84
N THR A 104 -11.72 -27.01 -7.12
CA THR A 104 -12.11 -26.95 -7.27
C THR A 104 -12.87 -26.98 -7.18
N SER A 105 -13.07 -26.80 -7.15
CA SER A 105 -13.51 -26.74 -6.95
C SER A 105 -13.98 -26.65 -7.25
#